data_f7fb62ac9e40a87aee67f40d5d689f65
#
_entry.id   f7fb62ac9e40a87aee67f40d5d689f65
#
_cell.length_a   1.000
_cell.length_b   1.000
_cell.length_c   1.000
_cell.angle_alpha   90.00
_cell.angle_beta   90.00
_cell.angle_gamma   90.00
#
_symmetry.space_group_name_H-M   'P 1'
#
loop_
_entity.id
_entity.type
_entity.pdbx_description
1 polymer ?
#
loop_
_entity_poly.entity_id
_entity_poly.type
_entity_poly.pdbx_seq_one_letter_code
_entity_poly.pdbx_strand_id
1 'polypeptide(L)'
;MTALAHIGRGIEKKLLTAIIRPGKGRRLLEQFAEAPGVLSMSHHHARGTGSSWSQRGKRFFTEQDVLIVLVEADHADAVFAGLYAAAGLGEQGAGMIFSETVLRGHPMMPLDAADW
;
A
#
# COMPACT_ATOMS: atom_id res chain seq x y z
N MET A 1 5.08 25.03 -21.04
CA MET A 1 4.64 24.18 -19.90
C MET A 1 5.79 23.71 -19.03
N THR A 2 6.73 24.58 -18.89
CA THR A 2 7.93 24.24 -18.15
C THR A 2 7.69 24.04 -16.65
N ALA A 3 6.74 24.80 -16.08
CA ALA A 3 6.45 24.69 -14.64
C ALA A 3 5.95 23.29 -14.25
N LEU A 4 5.08 22.70 -15.07
CA LEU A 4 4.56 21.36 -14.80
C LEU A 4 5.58 20.27 -15.11
N ALA A 5 6.57 20.55 -15.96
CA ALA A 5 7.56 19.55 -16.31
C ALA A 5 8.45 19.14 -15.15
N HIS A 6 8.56 20.00 -14.14
CA HIS A 6 9.38 19.71 -12.95
C HIS A 6 8.58 19.12 -11.78
N ILE A 7 7.26 19.27 -11.81
CA ILE A 7 6.41 18.77 -10.73
C ILE A 7 6.31 17.25 -10.83
N GLY A 8 6.58 16.58 -9.73
CA GLY A 8 6.46 15.14 -9.63
C GLY A 8 7.59 14.36 -10.28
N ARG A 9 8.65 15.03 -10.71
CA ARG A 9 9.87 14.38 -11.15
C ARG A 9 10.79 14.18 -9.95
N GLY A 10 11.47 13.08 -9.91
CA GLY A 10 12.36 12.74 -8.83
C GLY A 10 12.58 11.24 -8.81
N ILE A 11 12.74 10.69 -7.64
CA ILE A 11 12.93 9.26 -7.47
C ILE A 11 11.70 8.52 -8.00
N GLU A 12 11.92 7.50 -8.80
CA GLU A 12 10.84 6.64 -9.27
C GLU A 12 10.18 5.94 -8.10
N LYS A 13 8.86 5.87 -8.13
CA LYS A 13 8.06 5.35 -7.04
C LYS A 13 7.08 4.32 -7.54
N LYS A 14 6.70 3.43 -6.65
CA LYS A 14 5.60 2.51 -6.88
C LYS A 14 4.59 2.62 -5.75
N LEU A 15 3.35 2.32 -6.08
CA LEU A 15 2.27 2.26 -5.12
C LEU A 15 1.90 0.79 -4.91
N LEU A 16 2.00 0.33 -3.68
CA LEU A 16 1.59 -1.01 -3.30
C LEU A 16 0.26 -0.92 -2.58
N THR A 17 -0.67 -1.77 -2.98
CA THR A 17 -1.96 -1.87 -2.32
C THR A 17 -2.15 -3.30 -1.86
N ALA A 18 -2.37 -3.49 -0.57
CA ALA A 18 -2.67 -4.78 0.01
C ALA A 18 -4.07 -4.75 0.60
N ILE A 19 -4.89 -5.71 0.22
CA ILE A 19 -6.24 -5.89 0.74
C ILE A 19 -6.21 -7.20 1.51
N ILE A 20 -6.38 -7.11 2.81
CA ILE A 20 -6.10 -8.20 3.73
C ILE A 20 -7.25 -8.39 4.72
N ARG A 21 -7.19 -9.46 5.48
CA ARG A 21 -8.18 -9.76 6.51
C ARG A 21 -8.18 -8.66 7.57
N PRO A 22 -9.35 -8.34 8.14
CA PRO A 22 -9.44 -7.30 9.16
C PRO A 22 -8.61 -7.64 10.40
N GLY A 23 -8.09 -6.60 11.02
CA GLY A 23 -7.28 -6.72 12.23
C GLY A 23 -5.78 -6.81 12.01
N LYS A 24 -5.34 -6.99 10.76
CA LYS A 24 -3.90 -7.11 10.47
C LYS A 24 -3.23 -5.81 10.03
N GLY A 25 -4.01 -4.87 9.53
CA GLY A 25 -3.47 -3.67 8.89
C GLY A 25 -2.62 -2.80 9.79
N ARG A 26 -3.09 -2.55 11.00
CA ARG A 26 -2.36 -1.70 11.96
C ARG A 26 -0.99 -2.28 12.30
N ARG A 27 -0.93 -3.57 12.57
CA ARG A 27 0.33 -4.22 12.92
C ARG A 27 1.31 -4.19 11.76
N LEU A 28 0.82 -4.41 10.54
CA LEU A 28 1.67 -4.35 9.36
C LEU A 28 2.14 -2.92 9.08
N LEU A 29 1.28 -1.93 9.30
CA LEU A 29 1.69 -0.54 9.19
C LEU A 29 2.83 -0.23 10.16
N GLU A 30 2.70 -0.61 11.42
CA GLU A 30 3.73 -0.40 12.43
C GLU A 30 5.03 -1.14 12.07
N GLN A 31 4.92 -2.32 11.50
CA GLN A 31 6.08 -3.13 11.12
C GLN A 31 6.84 -2.56 9.93
N PHE A 32 6.14 -2.01 8.94
CA PHE A 32 6.75 -1.63 7.67
C PHE A 32 6.89 -0.13 7.45
N ALA A 33 6.30 0.71 8.30
CA ALA A 33 6.34 2.16 8.08
C ALA A 33 7.76 2.73 8.00
N GLU A 34 8.69 2.13 8.74
CA GLU A 34 10.10 2.56 8.75
C GLU A 34 10.99 1.69 7.86
N ALA A 35 10.41 0.82 7.05
CA ALA A 35 11.21 -0.03 6.17
C ALA A 35 11.92 0.81 5.10
N PRO A 36 13.13 0.38 4.67
CA PRO A 36 13.87 1.12 3.67
C PRO A 36 13.05 1.39 2.41
N GLY A 37 13.06 2.63 1.96
CA GLY A 37 12.36 3.05 0.75
C GLY A 37 10.90 3.39 0.92
N VAL A 38 10.29 3.10 2.05
CA VAL A 38 8.89 3.46 2.31
C VAL A 38 8.78 4.97 2.54
N LEU A 39 8.03 5.63 1.68
CA LEU A 39 7.84 7.08 1.74
C LEU A 39 6.58 7.46 2.51
N SER A 40 5.54 6.67 2.36
CA SER A 40 4.32 6.83 3.17
C SER A 40 3.58 5.50 3.22
N MET A 41 2.81 5.33 4.27
CA MET A 41 1.99 4.14 4.45
C MET A 41 0.74 4.52 5.21
N SER A 42 -0.39 4.05 4.72
CA SER A 42 -1.68 4.29 5.37
C SER A 42 -2.44 2.99 5.52
N HIS A 43 -3.31 2.96 6.51
CA HIS A 43 -4.17 1.83 6.82
C HIS A 43 -5.60 2.30 6.84
N HIS A 44 -6.45 1.58 6.13
CA HIS A 44 -7.85 1.91 6.01
C HIS A 44 -8.70 0.67 6.26
N HIS A 45 -9.90 0.90 6.75
CA HIS A 45 -10.93 -0.14 6.80
C HIS A 45 -11.80 0.01 5.56
N ALA A 46 -12.15 -1.12 4.97
CA ALA A 46 -12.98 -1.14 3.79
C ALA A 46 -13.99 -2.27 3.88
N ARG A 47 -15.00 -2.20 3.06
CA ARG A 47 -15.99 -3.24 2.93
C ARG A 47 -16.11 -3.58 1.46
N GLY A 48 -16.00 -4.86 1.15
CA GLY A 48 -16.00 -5.25 -0.25
C GLY A 48 -16.34 -6.70 -0.45
N THR A 49 -16.29 -7.10 -1.70
CA THR A 49 -16.54 -8.47 -2.10
C THR A 49 -15.50 -8.86 -3.14
N GLY A 50 -15.15 -10.13 -3.17
CA GLY A 50 -14.24 -10.67 -4.16
C GLY A 50 -14.62 -12.09 -4.52
N SER A 51 -14.13 -12.59 -5.63
CA SER A 51 -14.46 -13.93 -6.08
C SER A 51 -14.03 -15.01 -5.09
N SER A 52 -12.92 -14.81 -4.42
CA SER A 52 -12.42 -15.74 -3.39
C SER A 52 -13.26 -15.75 -2.13
N TRP A 53 -14.09 -14.73 -1.92
CA TRP A 53 -14.98 -14.60 -0.77
C TRP A 53 -16.42 -14.93 -1.12
N SER A 54 -16.65 -15.38 -2.33
CA SER A 54 -17.92 -15.82 -2.81
C SER A 54 -18.07 -17.31 -2.48
N GLN A 55 -19.19 -17.70 -1.91
CA GLN A 55 -19.49 -19.07 -1.59
C GLN A 55 -20.75 -19.50 -2.29
N ARG A 56 -20.68 -20.58 -3.08
CA ARG A 56 -21.83 -21.14 -3.79
C ARG A 56 -22.57 -20.12 -4.66
N GLY A 57 -21.82 -19.22 -5.32
CA GLY A 57 -22.40 -18.20 -6.17
C GLY A 57 -23.02 -17.02 -5.43
N LYS A 58 -23.00 -17.01 -4.11
CA LYS A 58 -23.43 -15.87 -3.31
C LYS A 58 -22.27 -14.97 -3.03
N ARG A 59 -22.51 -13.66 -3.10
CA ARG A 59 -21.52 -12.66 -2.74
C ARG A 59 -21.75 -12.21 -1.30
N PHE A 60 -20.66 -12.14 -0.57
CA PHE A 60 -20.68 -11.64 0.78
C PHE A 60 -19.87 -10.34 0.83
N PHE A 61 -20.42 -9.34 1.52
CA PHE A 61 -19.66 -8.15 1.84
C PHE A 61 -18.88 -8.45 3.12
N THR A 62 -17.58 -8.39 3.02
CA THR A 62 -16.70 -8.63 4.15
C THR A 62 -15.92 -7.38 4.48
N GLU A 63 -15.66 -7.18 5.75
CA GLU A 63 -14.75 -6.13 6.17
C GLU A 63 -13.32 -6.52 5.85
N GLN A 64 -12.53 -5.55 5.48
CA GLN A 64 -11.16 -5.74 5.06
C GLN A 64 -10.30 -4.61 5.60
N ASP A 65 -9.02 -4.89 5.75
CA ASP A 65 -8.03 -3.86 5.96
C ASP A 65 -7.33 -3.60 4.63
N VAL A 66 -7.10 -2.33 4.32
CA VAL A 66 -6.40 -1.92 3.12
C VAL A 66 -5.16 -1.16 3.53
N LEU A 67 -4.02 -1.59 3.02
CA LEU A 67 -2.75 -0.87 3.19
C LEU A 67 -2.38 -0.24 1.87
N ILE A 68 -2.02 1.04 1.91
CA ILE A 68 -1.53 1.77 0.75
C ILE A 68 -0.13 2.24 1.09
N VAL A 69 0.84 1.82 0.29
CA VAL A 69 2.26 2.08 0.54
C VAL A 69 2.85 2.76 -0.67
N LEU A 70 3.37 3.95 -0.48
CA LEU A 70 4.18 4.62 -1.48
C LEU A 70 5.64 4.30 -1.17
N VAL A 71 6.35 3.73 -2.13
CA VAL A 71 7.71 3.22 -1.91
C VAL A 71 8.59 3.59 -3.09
N GLU A 72 9.86 3.84 -2.81
CA GLU A 72 10.85 4.04 -3.86
C GLU A 72 10.95 2.78 -4.71
N ALA A 73 11.03 2.94 -6.04
CA ALA A 73 11.00 1.81 -6.95
C ALA A 73 12.07 0.75 -6.66
N ASP A 74 13.25 1.19 -6.25
CA ASP A 74 14.36 0.28 -5.96
C ASP A 74 14.10 -0.63 -4.76
N HIS A 75 13.21 -0.22 -3.87
CA HIS A 75 12.84 -0.98 -2.68
C HIS A 75 11.48 -1.67 -2.79
N ALA A 76 10.77 -1.42 -3.89
CA ALA A 76 9.38 -1.88 -4.01
C ALA A 76 9.25 -3.39 -3.95
N ASP A 77 10.14 -4.12 -4.61
CA ASP A 77 10.06 -5.59 -4.63
C ASP A 77 10.31 -6.18 -3.24
N ALA A 78 11.26 -5.61 -2.50
CA ALA A 78 11.55 -6.07 -1.14
C ALA A 78 10.37 -5.81 -0.20
N VAL A 79 9.77 -4.63 -0.28
CA VAL A 79 8.60 -4.28 0.55
C VAL A 79 7.40 -5.13 0.15
N PHE A 80 7.20 -5.33 -1.14
CA PHE A 80 6.12 -6.20 -1.65
C PHE A 80 6.27 -7.62 -1.09
N ALA A 81 7.44 -8.20 -1.20
CA ALA A 81 7.70 -9.55 -0.71
C ALA A 81 7.53 -9.64 0.81
N GLY A 82 7.98 -8.62 1.53
CA GLY A 82 7.82 -8.57 2.98
C GLY A 82 6.37 -8.51 3.41
N LEU A 83 5.57 -7.68 2.76
CA LEU A 83 4.13 -7.57 3.03
C LEU A 83 3.42 -8.87 2.67
N TYR A 84 3.75 -9.46 1.52
CA TYR A 84 3.18 -10.74 1.10
C TYR A 84 3.38 -11.81 2.17
N ALA A 85 4.60 -11.93 2.67
CA ALA A 85 4.94 -12.92 3.68
C ALA A 85 4.28 -12.60 5.02
N ALA A 86 4.39 -11.36 5.48
CA ALA A 86 3.87 -10.97 6.80
C ALA A 86 2.35 -11.03 6.89
N ALA A 87 1.66 -10.77 5.79
CA ALA A 87 0.19 -10.86 5.73
C ALA A 87 -0.30 -12.28 5.41
N GLY A 88 0.59 -13.21 5.12
CA GLY A 88 0.20 -14.59 4.81
C GLY A 88 -0.57 -14.72 3.51
N LEU A 89 -0.25 -13.89 2.51
CA LEU A 89 -1.03 -13.80 1.27
C LEU A 89 -0.89 -15.03 0.37
N GLY A 90 0.03 -15.92 0.67
CA GLY A 90 0.11 -17.21 0.00
C GLY A 90 -1.01 -18.16 0.37
N GLU A 91 -1.74 -17.88 1.43
CA GLU A 91 -2.85 -18.69 1.87
C GLU A 91 -4.11 -18.35 1.12
N GLN A 92 -4.95 -19.36 0.89
CA GLN A 92 -6.22 -19.20 0.20
C GLN A 92 -7.14 -18.27 1.00
N GLY A 93 -7.71 -17.27 0.32
CA GLY A 93 -8.64 -16.34 0.96
C GLY A 93 -8.00 -15.32 1.89
N ALA A 94 -6.68 -15.22 1.91
CA ALA A 94 -5.99 -14.30 2.81
C ALA A 94 -6.05 -12.84 2.32
N GLY A 95 -6.23 -12.63 1.03
CA GLY A 95 -6.27 -11.30 0.45
C GLY A 95 -5.48 -11.20 -0.84
N MET A 96 -5.15 -9.98 -1.20
CA MET A 96 -4.40 -9.72 -2.43
C MET A 96 -3.43 -8.56 -2.22
N ILE A 97 -2.43 -8.50 -3.06
CA ILE A 97 -1.50 -7.38 -3.10
C ILE A 97 -1.14 -7.12 -4.55
N PHE A 98 -1.02 -5.86 -4.90
CA PHE A 98 -0.58 -5.49 -6.24
C PHE A 98 0.28 -4.23 -6.18
N SER A 99 1.05 -4.02 -7.23
CA SER A 99 1.98 -2.92 -7.37
C SER A 99 1.66 -2.15 -8.64
N GLU A 100 1.70 -0.83 -8.53
CA GLU A 100 1.47 0.07 -9.65
C GLU A 100 2.65 1.03 -9.78
N THR A 101 3.00 1.35 -11.02
CA THR A 101 4.01 2.37 -11.28
C THR A 101 3.36 3.75 -11.12
N VAL A 102 4.01 4.61 -10.37
CA VAL A 102 3.60 6.01 -10.24
C VAL A 102 4.28 6.80 -11.34
N LEU A 103 3.51 7.25 -12.31
CA LEU A 103 4.06 7.99 -13.45
C LEU A 103 4.56 9.37 -13.04
N ARG A 104 3.87 10.01 -12.10
CA ARG A 104 4.25 11.33 -11.61
C ARG A 104 3.68 11.50 -10.20
N GLY A 105 4.50 11.94 -9.29
CA GLY A 105 4.07 12.19 -7.93
C GLY A 105 4.94 13.27 -7.30
N HIS A 106 4.32 14.15 -6.54
CA HIS A 106 5.02 15.18 -5.79
C HIS A 106 4.95 14.83 -4.30
N PRO A 107 6.09 14.60 -3.64
CA PRO A 107 6.06 14.25 -2.23
C PRO A 107 5.67 15.44 -1.37
N MET A 108 5.14 15.14 -0.18
CA MET A 108 4.90 16.17 0.80
C MET A 108 6.23 16.80 1.21
N MET A 109 6.30 18.12 1.15
CA MET A 109 7.49 18.82 1.62
C MET A 109 7.58 18.71 3.14
N PRO A 110 8.77 18.44 3.69
CA PRO A 110 8.92 18.38 5.13
C PRO A 110 8.53 19.69 5.78
N LEU A 111 7.89 19.62 6.94
CA LEU A 111 7.60 20.80 7.74
C LEU A 111 8.90 21.27 8.40
N ASP A 112 9.08 22.59 8.41
CA ASP A 112 10.14 23.18 9.19
C ASP A 112 9.77 23.11 10.68
N ALA A 113 10.77 22.92 11.55
CA ALA A 113 10.53 22.89 13.00
C ALA A 113 9.83 24.16 13.50
N ALA A 114 10.06 25.29 12.85
CA ALA A 114 9.39 26.54 13.19
C ALA A 114 7.91 26.59 12.86
N ASP A 115 7.41 25.65 12.06
CA ASP A 115 6.00 25.60 11.64
C ASP A 115 5.11 24.85 12.64
N TRP A 116 5.66 24.30 13.68
CA TRP A 116 4.92 23.54 14.70
C TRP A 116 4.41 24.39 15.86
#